data_e1842e714facab5864ca28a5c4f53ce2
#
_entry.id   e1842e714facab5864ca28a5c4f53ce2
#
_cell.length_a   1.000
_cell.length_b   1.000
_cell.length_c   1.000
_cell.angle_alpha   90.00
_cell.angle_beta   90.00
_cell.angle_gamma   90.00
#
_symmetry.space_group_name_H-M   'P 1'
#
loop_
_entity.id
_entity.type
_entity.pdbx_description
1 polymer ?
#
loop_
_entity_poly.entity_id
_entity_poly.type
_entity_poly.pdbx_seq_one_letter_code
_entity_poly.pdbx_strand_id
1 'polypeptide(L)'
;MPSAKHISGGNDVALDETAFGAKFNGPLVHESVRAELAARRQGTASTKTRGEVRGGGAKPWRQKGTGRARAGSSRSPIWTGGGTVFGPRPRHYTFKINRKERRAAFRSALSIHAERGSIAVFDPAQFDDVSTKAAAKLVADWGPKGSLLVVLAESEERAALSFRNLASVRGVVPTTNVGVADFIGAANVLVSPAALEALTARAKGDKTQTAEEASA
;
A
#
# COMPACT_ATOMS: atom_id res chain seq x y z
N MET A 1 -12.02 7.11 -26.82
CA MET A 1 -12.17 6.15 -25.69
C MET A 1 -10.77 5.75 -25.26
N PRO A 2 -10.48 5.66 -23.97
CA PRO A 2 -9.18 5.19 -23.51
C PRO A 2 -9.00 3.73 -23.91
N SER A 3 -7.78 3.35 -24.33
CA SER A 3 -7.43 1.98 -24.72
C SER A 3 -6.16 1.53 -24.03
N ALA A 4 -6.00 0.24 -23.80
CA ALA A 4 -4.80 -0.38 -23.27
C ALA A 4 -4.18 -1.29 -24.32
N LYS A 5 -2.85 -1.23 -24.44
CA LYS A 5 -2.12 -2.07 -25.38
C LYS A 5 -2.13 -3.52 -24.92
N HIS A 6 -2.43 -4.47 -25.81
CA HIS A 6 -2.31 -5.89 -25.54
C HIS A 6 -0.91 -6.38 -25.95
N ILE A 7 -0.09 -6.82 -24.97
CA ILE A 7 1.34 -7.16 -25.22
C ILE A 7 1.57 -8.62 -25.60
N SER A 8 0.56 -9.47 -25.50
CA SER A 8 0.64 -10.90 -25.86
C SER A 8 0.16 -11.20 -27.29
N GLY A 9 0.10 -10.19 -28.19
CA GLY A 9 -0.28 -10.35 -29.62
C GLY A 9 -1.76 -10.23 -29.93
N GLY A 10 -2.57 -9.72 -28.99
CA GLY A 10 -3.99 -9.39 -29.19
C GLY A 10 -4.23 -7.96 -29.69
N ASN A 11 -5.49 -7.65 -30.03
CA ASN A 11 -5.92 -6.29 -30.32
C ASN A 11 -5.93 -5.45 -29.05
N ASP A 12 -5.76 -4.12 -29.20
CA ASP A 12 -5.89 -3.19 -28.08
C ASP A 12 -7.25 -3.32 -27.40
N VAL A 13 -7.24 -3.32 -26.08
CA VAL A 13 -8.43 -3.49 -25.24
C VAL A 13 -9.04 -2.12 -24.96
N ALA A 14 -10.34 -1.94 -25.30
CA ALA A 14 -11.06 -0.74 -24.94
C ALA A 14 -11.29 -0.67 -23.43
N LEU A 15 -10.95 0.46 -22.81
CA LEU A 15 -11.13 0.70 -21.38
C LEU A 15 -12.47 1.39 -21.11
N ASP A 16 -13.11 1.02 -20.00
CA ASP A 16 -14.37 1.63 -19.59
C ASP A 16 -14.20 3.12 -19.23
N GLU A 17 -15.01 3.98 -19.82
CA GLU A 17 -14.89 5.43 -19.67
C GLU A 17 -15.21 5.89 -18.24
N THR A 18 -16.11 5.21 -17.52
CA THR A 18 -16.47 5.58 -16.15
C THR A 18 -15.37 5.29 -15.15
N ALA A 19 -14.55 4.26 -15.40
CA ALA A 19 -13.43 3.85 -14.56
C ALA A 19 -12.12 4.54 -14.94
N PHE A 20 -11.85 4.71 -16.23
CA PHE A 20 -10.58 5.17 -16.78
C PHE A 20 -10.63 6.55 -17.46
N GLY A 21 -11.82 7.16 -17.60
CA GLY A 21 -12.02 8.51 -18.16
C GLY A 21 -12.27 9.60 -17.12
N ALA A 22 -12.09 9.31 -15.83
CA ALA A 22 -12.35 10.27 -14.76
C ALA A 22 -11.31 11.40 -14.74
N LYS A 23 -11.75 12.64 -14.52
CA LYS A 23 -10.84 13.78 -14.33
C LYS A 23 -9.94 13.56 -13.11
N PHE A 24 -8.64 13.78 -13.27
CA PHE A 24 -7.69 13.65 -12.18
C PHE A 24 -7.94 14.65 -11.05
N ASN A 25 -8.02 14.16 -9.80
CA ASN A 25 -8.22 14.96 -8.60
C ASN A 25 -7.08 14.70 -7.61
N GLY A 26 -6.05 15.57 -7.65
CA GLY A 26 -4.85 15.45 -6.82
C GLY A 26 -5.10 15.41 -5.32
N PRO A 27 -5.90 16.31 -4.72
CA PRO A 27 -6.24 16.28 -3.29
C PRO A 27 -6.83 14.96 -2.82
N LEU A 28 -7.81 14.39 -3.55
CA LEU A 28 -8.42 13.11 -3.18
C LEU A 28 -7.43 11.95 -3.27
N VAL A 29 -6.61 11.93 -4.32
CA VAL A 29 -5.55 10.92 -4.49
C VAL A 29 -4.55 11.02 -3.35
N HIS A 30 -4.07 12.22 -3.01
CA HIS A 30 -3.13 12.43 -1.92
C HIS A 30 -3.70 11.97 -0.56
N GLU A 31 -4.95 12.30 -0.26
CA GLU A 31 -5.63 11.87 0.98
C GLU A 31 -5.73 10.33 1.05
N SER A 32 -6.13 9.68 -0.06
CA SER A 32 -6.22 8.23 -0.13
C SER A 32 -4.86 7.55 0.04
N VAL A 33 -3.82 8.02 -0.65
CA VAL A 33 -2.44 7.51 -0.51
C VAL A 33 -1.95 7.68 0.93
N ARG A 34 -2.21 8.84 1.55
CA ARG A 34 -1.82 9.13 2.93
C ARG A 34 -2.48 8.18 3.93
N ALA A 35 -3.78 7.87 3.73
CA ALA A 35 -4.50 6.91 4.58
C ALA A 35 -3.97 5.47 4.42
N GLU A 36 -3.72 5.03 3.19
CA GLU A 36 -3.17 3.70 2.91
C GLU A 36 -1.78 3.52 3.53
N LEU A 37 -0.89 4.49 3.36
CA LEU A 37 0.45 4.46 3.95
C LEU A 37 0.42 4.55 5.48
N ALA A 38 -0.48 5.35 6.05
CA ALA A 38 -0.67 5.44 7.49
C ALA A 38 -1.18 4.13 8.09
N ALA A 39 -2.10 3.44 7.41
CA ALA A 39 -2.63 2.15 7.85
C ALA A 39 -1.57 1.03 7.89
N ARG A 40 -0.53 1.11 7.06
CA ARG A 40 0.59 0.14 7.04
C ARG A 40 1.51 0.29 8.28
N ARG A 41 1.41 1.41 9.04
CA ARG A 41 2.26 1.67 10.21
C ARG A 41 1.74 0.91 11.43
N GLN A 42 2.58 0.06 12.00
CA GLN A 42 2.23 -0.74 13.18
C GLN A 42 2.13 0.08 14.47
N GLY A 43 2.88 1.18 14.58
CA GLY A 43 2.83 2.08 15.74
C GLY A 43 3.32 1.49 17.04
N THR A 44 4.24 0.55 17.01
CA THR A 44 4.72 -0.22 18.17
C THR A 44 5.78 0.48 19.02
N ALA A 45 6.22 1.69 18.64
CA ALA A 45 7.20 2.44 19.41
C ALA A 45 6.71 2.71 20.83
N SER A 46 7.51 2.34 21.83
CA SER A 46 7.18 2.50 23.24
C SER A 46 8.41 2.84 24.07
N THR A 47 8.23 3.66 25.08
CA THR A 47 9.25 3.94 26.11
C THR A 47 8.63 3.77 27.49
N LYS A 48 9.47 3.46 28.47
CA LYS A 48 9.03 3.28 29.85
C LYS A 48 8.97 4.63 30.56
N THR A 49 7.83 4.93 31.17
CA THR A 49 7.69 6.05 32.12
C THR A 49 8.34 5.71 33.46
N ARG A 50 8.47 6.73 34.30
CA ARG A 50 8.99 6.57 35.67
C ARG A 50 8.33 5.44 36.50
N GLY A 51 7.03 5.20 36.28
CA GLY A 51 6.31 4.11 36.96
C GLY A 51 6.65 2.73 36.42
N GLU A 52 6.99 2.60 35.17
CA GLU A 52 7.23 1.33 34.44
C GLU A 52 8.70 0.87 34.51
N VAL A 53 9.63 1.77 34.83
CA VAL A 53 11.04 1.40 35.03
C VAL A 53 11.21 0.61 36.31
N ARG A 54 11.97 -0.51 36.25
CA ARG A 54 12.27 -1.33 37.41
C ARG A 54 13.18 -0.57 38.41
N GLY A 55 12.96 -0.71 39.72
CA GLY A 55 13.79 -0.12 40.77
C GLY A 55 13.07 1.01 41.54
N GLY A 56 13.78 1.79 42.34
CA GLY A 56 13.36 3.06 42.95
C GLY A 56 12.26 3.03 43.98
N GLY A 57 12.10 1.96 44.74
CA GLY A 57 11.14 1.89 45.88
C GLY A 57 11.58 2.71 47.11
N ALA A 58 12.89 2.84 47.33
CA ALA A 58 13.46 3.59 48.46
C ALA A 58 13.82 5.02 48.03
N LYS A 59 13.63 5.97 48.95
CA LYS A 59 14.10 7.35 48.79
C LYS A 59 15.64 7.37 48.83
N PRO A 60 16.35 7.98 47.84
CA PRO A 60 17.83 7.93 47.79
C PRO A 60 18.53 8.51 49.01
N TRP A 61 17.99 9.57 49.61
CA TRP A 61 18.48 10.17 50.85
C TRP A 61 17.38 10.94 51.58
N ARG A 62 17.64 11.29 52.84
CA ARG A 62 16.70 12.06 53.67
C ARG A 62 16.42 13.44 53.13
N GLN A 63 15.25 14.04 53.46
CA GLN A 63 14.71 15.28 52.90
C GLN A 63 15.57 16.51 53.18
N LYS A 64 16.28 16.57 54.32
CA LYS A 64 17.11 17.68 54.76
C LYS A 64 18.41 17.18 55.42
N GLY A 65 19.43 18.04 55.53
CA GLY A 65 20.66 17.73 56.23
C GLY A 65 21.70 16.91 55.44
N THR A 66 21.62 16.88 54.09
CA THR A 66 22.60 16.19 53.25
C THR A 66 23.40 17.14 52.33
N GLY A 67 23.07 18.43 52.28
CA GLY A 67 23.69 19.39 51.36
C GLY A 67 23.44 19.15 49.91
N ARG A 68 22.63 18.12 49.54
CA ARG A 68 22.31 17.72 48.19
C ARG A 68 20.91 18.18 47.76
N ALA A 69 20.67 18.30 46.46
CA ALA A 69 19.32 18.53 45.93
C ALA A 69 18.36 17.40 46.37
N ARG A 70 17.12 17.74 46.64
CA ARG A 70 16.09 16.78 47.06
C ARG A 70 15.82 15.76 45.96
N ALA A 71 15.83 14.47 46.30
CA ALA A 71 15.51 13.41 45.36
C ALA A 71 14.48 12.44 46.00
N GLY A 72 13.40 12.15 45.23
CA GLY A 72 12.34 11.24 45.70
C GLY A 72 12.48 9.82 45.16
N SER A 73 13.12 9.65 44.02
CA SER A 73 13.30 8.36 43.36
C SER A 73 14.45 8.40 42.35
N SER A 74 15.21 7.32 42.28
CA SER A 74 16.25 7.09 41.28
C SER A 74 15.68 6.85 39.85
N ARG A 75 14.36 6.60 39.72
CA ARG A 75 13.67 6.46 38.44
C ARG A 75 13.27 7.79 37.80
N SER A 76 13.57 8.92 38.43
CA SER A 76 13.27 10.24 37.91
C SER A 76 13.91 10.45 36.53
N PRO A 77 13.27 11.14 35.58
CA PRO A 77 13.82 11.38 34.25
C PRO A 77 15.18 12.08 34.22
N ILE A 78 15.53 12.80 35.30
CA ILE A 78 16.82 13.49 35.43
C ILE A 78 17.97 12.53 35.80
N TRP A 79 17.66 11.26 36.10
CA TRP A 79 18.66 10.27 36.47
C TRP A 79 18.98 9.36 35.28
N THR A 80 20.23 8.98 35.17
CA THR A 80 20.65 7.96 34.20
C THR A 80 19.92 6.65 34.47
N GLY A 81 19.25 6.08 33.46
CA GLY A 81 18.38 4.91 33.63
C GLY A 81 16.99 5.22 34.19
N GLY A 82 16.63 6.49 34.41
CA GLY A 82 15.28 6.91 34.77
C GLY A 82 14.28 6.80 33.61
N GLY A 83 13.00 7.03 33.93
CA GLY A 83 11.92 6.96 32.92
C GLY A 83 11.88 8.16 32.01
N THR A 84 11.36 7.96 30.78
CA THR A 84 11.12 9.02 29.81
C THR A 84 9.80 9.75 30.12
N VAL A 85 9.78 11.09 30.03
CA VAL A 85 8.60 11.90 30.37
C VAL A 85 7.56 11.83 29.26
N PHE A 86 7.94 12.24 28.05
CA PHE A 86 7.07 12.33 26.87
C PHE A 86 7.58 11.43 25.73
N GLY A 87 7.88 10.18 26.07
CA GLY A 87 8.32 9.23 25.07
C GLY A 87 7.16 8.71 24.20
N PRO A 88 7.49 8.04 23.07
CA PRO A 88 6.50 7.44 22.22
C PRO A 88 5.69 6.38 22.96
N ARG A 89 4.41 6.31 22.63
CA ARG A 89 3.49 5.27 23.10
C ARG A 89 2.89 4.55 21.90
N PRO A 90 2.59 3.25 22.02
CA PRO A 90 1.89 2.53 20.97
C PRO A 90 0.59 3.24 20.61
N ARG A 91 0.39 3.50 19.32
CA ARG A 91 -0.80 4.16 18.81
C ARG A 91 -1.14 3.68 17.41
N HIS A 92 -2.40 3.80 17.02
CA HIS A 92 -2.86 3.59 15.66
C HIS A 92 -2.68 4.87 14.84
N TYR A 93 -2.31 4.70 13.58
CA TYR A 93 -2.15 5.79 12.62
C TYR A 93 -3.26 5.82 11.58
N THR A 94 -4.16 4.82 11.60
CA THR A 94 -5.27 4.74 10.66
C THR A 94 -6.25 5.89 10.85
N PHE A 95 -6.71 6.46 9.74
CA PHE A 95 -7.82 7.39 9.71
C PHE A 95 -8.81 7.02 8.61
N LYS A 96 -10.06 7.32 8.80
CA LYS A 96 -11.16 6.93 7.94
C LYS A 96 -11.31 7.90 6.78
N ILE A 97 -11.45 7.36 5.56
CA ILE A 97 -11.86 8.08 4.36
C ILE A 97 -13.24 7.60 3.93
N ASN A 98 -14.06 8.50 3.40
CA ASN A 98 -15.37 8.16 2.89
C ASN A 98 -15.28 7.20 1.68
N ARG A 99 -16.19 6.25 1.57
CA ARG A 99 -16.19 5.27 0.47
C ARG A 99 -16.26 5.93 -0.91
N LYS A 100 -17.08 6.99 -1.06
CA LYS A 100 -17.20 7.74 -2.33
C LYS A 100 -15.90 8.44 -2.71
N GLU A 101 -15.21 9.05 -1.74
CA GLU A 101 -13.91 9.71 -1.94
C GLU A 101 -12.84 8.71 -2.36
N ARG A 102 -12.74 7.56 -1.67
CA ARG A 102 -11.80 6.48 -2.03
C ARG A 102 -12.04 5.97 -3.45
N ARG A 103 -13.30 5.77 -3.87
CA ARG A 103 -13.63 5.37 -5.24
C ARG A 103 -13.26 6.44 -6.27
N ALA A 104 -13.51 7.73 -5.96
CA ALA A 104 -13.13 8.82 -6.84
C ALA A 104 -11.59 8.92 -6.98
N ALA A 105 -10.85 8.76 -5.88
CA ALA A 105 -9.39 8.68 -5.90
C ALA A 105 -8.87 7.51 -6.74
N PHE A 106 -9.51 6.35 -6.60
CA PHE A 106 -9.15 5.15 -7.36
C PHE A 106 -9.37 5.33 -8.86
N ARG A 107 -10.53 5.86 -9.28
CA ARG A 107 -10.78 6.22 -10.69
C ARG A 107 -9.78 7.24 -11.21
N SER A 108 -9.47 8.27 -10.43
CA SER A 108 -8.45 9.27 -10.79
C SER A 108 -7.05 8.66 -11.00
N ALA A 109 -6.67 7.67 -10.19
CA ALA A 109 -5.40 6.97 -10.35
C ALA A 109 -5.37 6.09 -11.60
N LEU A 110 -6.46 5.42 -11.92
CA LEU A 110 -6.59 4.62 -13.15
C LEU A 110 -6.60 5.50 -14.40
N SER A 111 -7.33 6.63 -14.38
CA SER A 111 -7.45 7.52 -15.52
C SER A 111 -6.12 8.14 -15.94
N ILE A 112 -5.25 8.50 -15.01
CA ILE A 112 -3.94 9.08 -15.34
C ILE A 112 -3.03 8.07 -16.07
N HIS A 113 -3.12 6.78 -15.72
CA HIS A 113 -2.41 5.72 -16.43
C HIS A 113 -3.00 5.47 -17.81
N ALA A 114 -4.33 5.53 -17.97
CA ALA A 114 -4.99 5.42 -19.26
C ALA A 114 -4.64 6.59 -20.18
N GLU A 115 -4.64 7.83 -19.65
CA GLU A 115 -4.26 9.03 -20.40
C GLU A 115 -2.79 8.99 -20.86
N ARG A 116 -1.89 8.48 -20.03
CA ARG A 116 -0.46 8.32 -20.35
C ARG A 116 -0.17 7.13 -21.27
N GLY A 117 -1.13 6.24 -21.53
CA GLY A 117 -0.89 4.98 -22.23
C GLY A 117 0.07 4.05 -21.52
N SER A 118 0.15 4.14 -20.19
CA SER A 118 1.03 3.34 -19.35
C SER A 118 0.36 2.08 -18.78
N ILE A 119 -0.83 1.74 -19.26
CA ILE A 119 -1.53 0.48 -18.96
C ILE A 119 -1.34 -0.47 -20.13
N ALA A 120 -0.98 -1.71 -19.82
CA ALA A 120 -0.96 -2.80 -20.79
C ALA A 120 -1.69 -4.02 -20.24
N VAL A 121 -2.23 -4.82 -21.15
CA VAL A 121 -2.93 -6.07 -20.86
C VAL A 121 -2.10 -7.23 -21.42
N PHE A 122 -2.02 -8.34 -20.66
CA PHE A 122 -1.36 -9.56 -21.09
C PHE A 122 -2.24 -10.78 -20.80
N ASP A 123 -1.99 -11.87 -21.52
CA ASP A 123 -2.71 -13.13 -21.30
C ASP A 123 -1.99 -13.99 -20.26
N PRO A 124 -2.59 -14.26 -19.08
CA PRO A 124 -2.01 -15.11 -18.05
C PRO A 124 -1.93 -16.59 -18.46
N ALA A 125 -2.68 -17.05 -19.45
CA ALA A 125 -2.62 -18.44 -19.96
C ALA A 125 -1.25 -18.81 -20.55
N GLN A 126 -0.38 -17.83 -20.84
CA GLN A 126 1.00 -18.08 -21.27
C GLN A 126 1.91 -18.60 -20.13
N PHE A 127 1.43 -18.59 -18.90
CA PHE A 127 2.17 -19.00 -17.70
C PHE A 127 1.60 -20.30 -17.11
N ASP A 128 1.49 -21.37 -17.92
CA ASP A 128 1.11 -22.70 -17.44
C ASP A 128 2.10 -23.23 -16.40
N ASP A 129 3.40 -22.91 -16.60
CA ASP A 129 4.46 -23.14 -15.63
C ASP A 129 5.07 -21.82 -15.13
N VAL A 130 5.58 -21.83 -13.89
CA VAL A 130 6.28 -20.69 -13.32
C VAL A 130 7.58 -20.43 -14.06
N SER A 131 7.69 -19.34 -14.81
CA SER A 131 8.85 -18.98 -15.63
C SER A 131 9.18 -17.49 -15.57
N THR A 132 10.18 -17.15 -14.77
CA THR A 132 10.70 -15.76 -14.70
C THR A 132 11.33 -15.32 -16.02
N LYS A 133 11.88 -16.26 -16.80
CA LYS A 133 12.46 -16.00 -18.12
C LYS A 133 11.39 -15.55 -19.12
N ALA A 134 10.24 -16.23 -19.14
CA ALA A 134 9.11 -15.84 -20.00
C ALA A 134 8.57 -14.46 -19.61
N ALA A 135 8.40 -14.20 -18.30
CA ALA A 135 7.97 -12.91 -17.77
C ALA A 135 8.96 -11.78 -18.11
N ALA A 136 10.26 -12.04 -17.99
CA ALA A 136 11.31 -11.08 -18.35
C ALA A 136 11.27 -10.73 -19.85
N LYS A 137 11.09 -11.73 -20.72
CA LYS A 137 10.96 -11.53 -22.17
C LYS A 137 9.73 -10.67 -22.50
N LEU A 138 8.58 -11.01 -21.95
CA LEU A 138 7.33 -10.26 -22.16
C LEU A 138 7.45 -8.79 -21.74
N VAL A 139 8.09 -8.52 -20.60
CA VAL A 139 8.35 -7.15 -20.14
C VAL A 139 9.37 -6.46 -21.05
N ALA A 140 10.42 -7.15 -21.50
CA ALA A 140 11.42 -6.57 -22.41
C ALA A 140 10.82 -6.22 -23.79
N ASP A 141 9.97 -7.08 -24.33
CA ASP A 141 9.28 -6.87 -25.62
C ASP A 141 8.32 -5.66 -25.55
N TRP A 142 7.69 -5.42 -24.40
CA TRP A 142 6.89 -4.22 -24.17
C TRP A 142 7.76 -2.97 -24.01
N GLY A 143 8.90 -3.08 -23.34
CA GLY A 143 9.86 -1.99 -23.12
C GLY A 143 9.37 -0.85 -22.22
N PRO A 144 8.70 -1.12 -21.08
CA PRO A 144 8.22 -0.08 -20.19
C PRO A 144 9.40 0.65 -19.54
N LYS A 145 9.32 1.99 -19.44
CA LYS A 145 10.34 2.78 -18.72
C LYS A 145 9.91 3.00 -17.27
N GLY A 146 10.78 2.63 -16.33
CA GLY A 146 10.54 2.83 -14.89
C GLY A 146 9.92 1.62 -14.20
N SER A 147 9.33 1.86 -13.03
CA SER A 147 8.76 0.80 -12.18
C SER A 147 7.46 0.24 -12.76
N LEU A 148 7.31 -1.08 -12.68
CA LEU A 148 6.16 -1.82 -13.16
C LEU A 148 5.34 -2.37 -11.99
N LEU A 149 4.03 -2.11 -11.98
CA LEU A 149 3.06 -2.78 -11.13
C LEU A 149 2.34 -3.85 -11.92
N VAL A 150 2.30 -5.07 -11.43
CA VAL A 150 1.54 -6.17 -12.03
C VAL A 150 0.30 -6.43 -11.19
N VAL A 151 -0.89 -6.36 -11.81
CA VAL A 151 -2.16 -6.61 -11.13
C VAL A 151 -2.83 -7.83 -11.74
N LEU A 152 -3.14 -8.81 -10.91
CA LEU A 152 -3.63 -10.13 -11.31
C LEU A 152 -4.91 -10.48 -10.56
N ALA A 153 -5.68 -11.42 -11.11
CA ALA A 153 -6.74 -12.08 -10.35
C ALA A 153 -6.12 -13.05 -9.32
N GLU A 154 -6.85 -13.37 -8.26
CA GLU A 154 -6.36 -14.29 -7.22
C GLU A 154 -6.07 -15.71 -7.73
N SER A 155 -6.79 -16.13 -8.78
CA SER A 155 -6.60 -17.45 -9.41
C SER A 155 -5.30 -17.57 -10.24
N GLU A 156 -4.58 -16.47 -10.51
CA GLU A 156 -3.44 -16.40 -11.42
C GLU A 156 -2.08 -16.47 -10.68
N GLU A 157 -1.96 -17.36 -9.69
CA GLU A 157 -0.75 -17.49 -8.86
C GLU A 157 0.52 -17.79 -9.67
N ARG A 158 0.44 -18.63 -10.71
CA ARG A 158 1.61 -19.02 -11.52
C ARG A 158 2.20 -17.80 -12.23
N ALA A 159 1.36 -16.95 -12.80
CA ALA A 159 1.79 -15.68 -13.39
C ALA A 159 2.39 -14.76 -12.30
N ALA A 160 1.76 -14.65 -11.13
CA ALA A 160 2.27 -13.84 -10.02
C ALA A 160 3.69 -14.27 -9.58
N LEU A 161 3.92 -15.57 -9.45
CA LEU A 161 5.23 -16.11 -9.10
C LEU A 161 6.27 -15.85 -10.19
N SER A 162 5.87 -15.86 -11.47
CA SER A 162 6.75 -15.60 -12.62
C SER A 162 7.25 -14.15 -12.65
N PHE A 163 6.40 -13.18 -12.30
CA PHE A 163 6.75 -11.75 -12.29
C PHE A 163 7.44 -11.28 -11.00
N ARG A 164 7.18 -11.92 -9.85
CA ARG A 164 7.59 -11.43 -8.52
C ARG A 164 9.08 -11.16 -8.37
N ASN A 165 9.94 -11.93 -9.03
CA ASN A 165 11.40 -11.83 -8.87
C ASN A 165 12.08 -10.91 -9.90
N LEU A 166 11.34 -10.16 -10.71
CA LEU A 166 11.92 -9.25 -11.69
C LEU A 166 12.28 -7.91 -11.04
N ALA A 167 13.50 -7.42 -11.29
CA ALA A 167 14.00 -6.16 -10.71
C ALA A 167 13.19 -4.93 -11.16
N SER A 168 12.60 -4.94 -12.36
CA SER A 168 11.73 -3.86 -12.89
C SER A 168 10.36 -3.85 -12.24
N VAL A 169 9.92 -4.96 -11.65
CA VAL A 169 8.61 -5.10 -11.03
C VAL A 169 8.66 -4.59 -9.59
N ARG A 170 7.94 -3.50 -9.33
CA ARG A 170 7.79 -2.92 -8.00
C ARG A 170 6.96 -3.80 -7.07
N GLY A 171 5.97 -4.47 -7.62
CA GLY A 171 5.10 -5.37 -6.88
C GLY A 171 4.15 -6.11 -7.79
N VAL A 172 3.75 -7.29 -7.35
CA VAL A 172 2.68 -8.10 -7.92
C VAL A 172 1.57 -8.13 -6.89
N VAL A 173 0.40 -7.62 -7.22
CA VAL A 173 -0.68 -7.39 -6.26
C VAL A 173 -1.99 -7.95 -6.82
N PRO A 174 -2.75 -8.74 -6.06
CA PRO A 174 -4.07 -9.16 -6.48
C PRO A 174 -5.05 -7.98 -6.51
N THR A 175 -6.09 -8.09 -7.33
CA THR A 175 -7.10 -7.03 -7.51
C THR A 175 -7.79 -6.59 -6.22
N THR A 176 -7.93 -7.49 -5.25
CA THR A 176 -8.53 -7.22 -3.94
C THR A 176 -7.68 -6.28 -3.09
N ASN A 177 -6.37 -6.43 -3.14
CA ASN A 177 -5.42 -5.72 -2.25
C ASN A 177 -4.78 -4.48 -2.87
N VAL A 178 -4.91 -4.29 -4.20
CA VAL A 178 -4.30 -3.14 -4.87
C VAL A 178 -4.94 -1.82 -4.42
N GLY A 179 -4.12 -0.86 -4.00
CA GLY A 179 -4.52 0.44 -3.52
C GLY A 179 -4.20 1.59 -4.50
N VAL A 180 -4.69 2.78 -4.17
CA VAL A 180 -4.37 4.02 -4.91
C VAL A 180 -2.87 4.30 -4.84
N ALA A 181 -2.24 4.02 -3.68
CA ALA A 181 -0.80 4.21 -3.47
C ALA A 181 0.05 3.34 -4.40
N ASP A 182 -0.42 2.14 -4.73
CA ASP A 182 0.30 1.22 -5.60
C ASP A 182 0.29 1.70 -7.06
N PHE A 183 -0.88 2.17 -7.56
CA PHE A 183 -0.98 2.78 -8.89
C PHE A 183 -0.13 4.04 -9.03
N ILE A 184 -0.31 5.01 -8.14
CA ILE A 184 0.46 6.27 -8.21
C ILE A 184 1.97 6.05 -8.01
N GLY A 185 2.35 5.01 -7.28
CA GLY A 185 3.74 4.65 -7.05
C GLY A 185 4.41 3.92 -8.20
N ALA A 186 3.68 3.47 -9.21
CA ALA A 186 4.19 2.79 -10.39
C ALA A 186 4.25 3.72 -11.61
N ALA A 187 5.23 3.52 -12.47
CA ALA A 187 5.32 4.23 -13.75
C ALA A 187 4.43 3.56 -14.81
N ASN A 188 4.33 2.24 -14.78
CA ASN A 188 3.55 1.43 -15.71
C ASN A 188 2.74 0.38 -14.95
N VAL A 189 1.63 -0.03 -15.53
CA VAL A 189 0.71 -1.01 -14.95
C VAL A 189 0.46 -2.13 -15.97
N LEU A 190 0.68 -3.36 -15.57
CA LEU A 190 0.41 -4.55 -16.34
C LEU A 190 -0.75 -5.30 -15.70
N VAL A 191 -1.81 -5.60 -16.44
CA VAL A 191 -3.05 -6.13 -15.91
C VAL A 191 -3.47 -7.37 -16.70
N SER A 192 -3.99 -8.39 -16.03
CA SER A 192 -4.68 -9.50 -16.72
C SER A 192 -6.11 -9.10 -17.11
N PRO A 193 -6.74 -9.75 -18.10
CA PRO A 193 -8.12 -9.44 -18.49
C PRO A 193 -9.10 -9.58 -17.32
N ALA A 194 -9.01 -10.66 -16.56
CA ALA A 194 -9.85 -10.88 -15.38
C ALA A 194 -9.63 -9.81 -14.30
N ALA A 195 -8.37 -9.40 -14.09
CA ALA A 195 -8.07 -8.31 -13.19
C ALA A 195 -8.61 -6.96 -13.68
N LEU A 196 -8.59 -6.69 -14.98
CA LEU A 196 -9.16 -5.47 -15.56
C LEU A 196 -10.66 -5.35 -15.32
N GLU A 197 -11.40 -6.44 -15.48
CA GLU A 197 -12.83 -6.52 -15.18
C GLU A 197 -13.11 -6.25 -13.70
N ALA A 198 -12.36 -6.89 -12.79
CA ALA A 198 -12.48 -6.69 -11.36
C ALA A 198 -12.15 -5.25 -10.93
N LEU A 199 -11.09 -4.63 -11.48
CA LEU A 199 -10.76 -3.22 -11.25
C LEU A 199 -11.88 -2.30 -11.72
N THR A 200 -12.47 -2.58 -12.88
CA THR A 200 -13.59 -1.81 -13.44
C THR A 200 -14.83 -1.90 -12.55
N ALA A 201 -15.20 -3.09 -12.11
CA ALA A 201 -16.32 -3.32 -11.19
C ALA A 201 -16.10 -2.58 -9.85
N ARG A 202 -14.90 -2.66 -9.29
CA ARG A 202 -14.51 -1.95 -8.06
C ARG A 202 -14.57 -0.44 -8.22
N ALA A 203 -14.14 0.11 -9.36
CA ALA A 203 -14.21 1.54 -9.67
C ALA A 203 -15.65 2.04 -9.81
N LYS A 204 -16.54 1.24 -10.38
CA LYS A 204 -17.99 1.51 -10.47
C LYS A 204 -18.67 1.37 -9.12
N GLY A 205 -18.18 0.50 -8.28
CA GLY A 205 -18.72 0.23 -6.95
C GLY A 205 -19.84 -0.80 -6.92
N ASP A 206 -19.83 -1.70 -7.89
CA ASP A 206 -20.73 -2.84 -7.95
C ASP A 206 -20.50 -3.77 -6.76
N LYS A 207 -21.60 -4.10 -6.06
CA LYS A 207 -21.56 -4.81 -4.77
C LYS A 207 -21.26 -6.32 -4.89
N THR A 208 -21.11 -6.84 -6.07
CA THR A 208 -21.10 -8.28 -6.33
C THR A 208 -19.85 -9.01 -5.85
N GLN A 209 -18.75 -8.30 -5.59
CA GLN A 209 -17.50 -8.92 -5.12
C GLN A 209 -17.05 -8.50 -3.70
N THR A 210 -17.70 -7.49 -3.11
CA THR A 210 -17.37 -7.04 -1.74
C THR A 210 -18.12 -7.78 -0.63
N ALA A 211 -19.02 -8.68 -0.98
CA ALA A 211 -19.84 -9.44 -0.01
C ALA A 211 -19.10 -10.68 0.55
N GLU A 212 -18.12 -11.23 -0.15
CA GLU A 212 -17.32 -12.37 0.33
C GLU A 212 -16.23 -11.95 1.31
N GLU A 213 -15.75 -10.70 1.24
CA GLU A 213 -14.73 -10.17 2.17
C GLU A 213 -15.30 -9.79 3.56
N ALA A 214 -16.59 -9.73 3.74
CA ALA A 214 -17.23 -9.36 5.02
C ALA A 214 -17.64 -10.57 5.87
N SER A 215 -17.43 -11.79 5.38
CA SER A 215 -17.82 -13.05 6.05
C SER A 215 -16.66 -13.99 6.38
N ALA A 216 -15.40 -13.53 6.25
CA ALA A 216 -14.20 -14.26 6.64
C ALA A 216 -13.52 -13.65 7.85
#